data_109b13c13584e2a83471a9cf13b249bd
#
_entry.id   109b13c13584e2a83471a9cf13b249bd
#
_cell.length_a   1.000
_cell.length_b   1.000
_cell.length_c   1.000
_cell.angle_alpha   90.00
_cell.angle_beta   90.00
_cell.angle_gamma   90.00
#
_symmetry.space_group_name_H-M   'P 1'
#
loop_
_entity.id
_entity.type
_entity.pdbx_description
1 polymer ?
#
loop_
_entity_poly.entity_id
_entity_poly.type
_entity_poly.pdbx_seq_one_letter_code
_entity_poly.pdbx_strand_id
1 'polypeptide(L)'
;ASDVYKRQERMLHDYIDRFYLKEGKRTRLLKADQFAKAKEIAAWKEEFVSKWNDIEICSVSIPDGLLYNPHVGEEYEMSVVLDNKGLGNCLGVELVIANVEEGNTEPYKTLEMEPVQTDGTKVTYKIQYQLNDSGVFRYSFRMYPKNPDLPHRQDLAYVRWF
;
A
#
# COMPACT_ATOMS: atom_id res chain seq x y z
N ALA A 1 35.81 25.40 7.58
CA ALA A 1 34.75 25.78 8.54
C ALA A 1 33.43 26.17 7.83
N SER A 2 33.48 26.95 6.78
CA SER A 2 32.28 27.43 6.05
C SER A 2 31.43 26.30 5.45
N ASP A 3 32.03 25.24 4.92
CA ASP A 3 31.30 24.13 4.27
C ASP A 3 30.60 23.19 5.28
N VAL A 4 31.18 23.03 6.46
CA VAL A 4 30.57 22.24 7.55
C VAL A 4 29.34 22.96 8.09
N TYR A 5 29.42 24.29 8.30
CA TYR A 5 28.27 25.09 8.73
C TYR A 5 27.12 25.07 7.71
N LYS A 6 27.42 25.24 6.42
CA LYS A 6 26.42 25.19 5.36
C LYS A 6 25.73 23.82 5.25
N ARG A 7 26.48 22.73 5.47
CA ARG A 7 25.91 21.38 5.48
C ARG A 7 25.02 21.15 6.68
N GLN A 8 25.43 21.63 7.87
CA GLN A 8 24.63 21.53 9.08
C GLN A 8 23.34 22.35 9.00
N GLU A 9 23.43 23.59 8.50
CA GLU A 9 22.27 24.47 8.31
C GLU A 9 21.29 23.87 7.31
N ARG A 10 21.77 23.34 6.19
CA ARG A 10 20.94 22.66 5.18
C ARG A 10 20.29 21.39 5.76
N MET A 11 21.03 20.58 6.51
CA MET A 11 20.50 19.39 7.16
C MET A 11 19.43 19.75 8.20
N LEU A 12 19.62 20.83 8.96
CA LEU A 12 18.65 21.32 9.93
C LEU A 12 17.37 21.83 9.24
N HIS A 13 17.50 22.59 8.15
CA HIS A 13 16.35 23.03 7.36
C HIS A 13 15.59 21.86 6.75
N ASP A 14 16.29 20.91 6.14
CA ASP A 14 15.67 19.70 5.58
C ASP A 14 14.93 18.89 6.66
N TYR A 15 15.47 18.81 7.87
CA TYR A 15 14.87 18.13 8.98
C TYR A 15 13.64 18.85 9.53
N ILE A 16 13.72 20.19 9.67
CA ILE A 16 12.59 21.04 10.08
C ILE A 16 11.45 20.94 9.07
N ASP A 17 11.74 21.09 7.77
CA ASP A 17 10.73 21.08 6.71
C ASP A 17 10.07 19.71 6.55
N ARG A 18 10.86 18.64 6.61
CA ARG A 18 10.37 17.28 6.37
C ARG A 18 9.61 16.68 7.56
N PHE A 19 10.04 16.98 8.77
CA PHE A 19 9.49 16.36 9.97
C PHE A 19 8.70 17.36 10.84
N TYR A 20 9.32 18.40 11.34
CA TYR A 20 8.69 19.29 12.32
C TYR A 20 7.49 20.05 11.79
N LEU A 21 7.54 20.58 10.55
CA LEU A 21 6.42 21.33 9.99
C LEU A 21 5.24 20.43 9.65
N LYS A 22 5.51 19.23 9.15
CA LYS A 22 4.46 18.25 8.85
C LYS A 22 3.78 17.76 10.14
N GLU A 23 4.56 17.39 11.14
CA GLU A 23 4.05 16.96 12.44
C GLU A 23 3.32 18.10 13.18
N GLY A 24 3.82 19.32 13.11
CA GLY A 24 3.17 20.49 13.68
C GLY A 24 1.81 20.79 13.04
N LYS A 25 1.70 20.71 11.72
CA LYS A 25 0.42 20.87 11.00
C LYS A 25 -0.56 19.78 11.38
N ARG A 26 -0.10 18.54 11.42
CA ARG A 26 -0.90 17.40 11.82
C ARG A 26 -1.40 17.49 13.24
N THR A 27 -0.52 17.84 14.19
CA THR A 27 -0.90 18.03 15.60
C THR A 27 -1.99 19.08 15.75
N ARG A 28 -1.91 20.20 15.00
CA ARG A 28 -2.96 21.22 14.99
C ARG A 28 -4.28 20.68 14.44
N LEU A 29 -4.22 19.94 13.34
CA LEU A 29 -5.42 19.33 12.72
C LEU A 29 -6.07 18.32 13.66
N LEU A 30 -5.28 17.49 14.34
CA LEU A 30 -5.81 16.52 15.30
C LEU A 30 -6.38 17.16 16.56
N LYS A 31 -5.86 18.33 16.98
CA LYS A 31 -6.36 19.08 18.14
C LYS A 31 -7.53 20.00 17.82
N ALA A 32 -7.77 20.31 16.54
CA ALA A 32 -8.89 21.15 16.13
C ALA A 32 -10.24 20.50 16.48
N ASP A 33 -11.25 21.32 16.66
CA ASP A 33 -12.64 20.92 16.90
C ASP A 33 -12.79 19.86 18.01
N GLN A 34 -12.12 20.09 19.14
CA GLN A 34 -12.17 19.17 20.28
C GLN A 34 -11.74 17.72 19.92
N PHE A 35 -10.68 17.60 19.12
CA PHE A 35 -10.14 16.34 18.63
C PHE A 35 -11.09 15.55 17.69
N ALA A 36 -11.98 16.24 16.97
CA ALA A 36 -12.95 15.59 16.09
C ALA A 36 -12.27 14.64 15.11
N LYS A 37 -11.19 15.09 14.44
CA LYS A 37 -10.43 14.25 13.48
C LYS A 37 -9.74 13.05 14.14
N ALA A 38 -9.22 13.21 15.34
CA ALA A 38 -8.63 12.11 16.09
C ALA A 38 -9.67 11.04 16.47
N LYS A 39 -10.85 11.48 16.86
CA LYS A 39 -11.99 10.59 17.17
C LYS A 39 -12.48 9.85 15.93
N GLU A 40 -12.57 10.54 14.80
CA GLU A 40 -12.93 9.94 13.50
C GLU A 40 -11.94 8.82 13.10
N ILE A 41 -10.64 9.10 13.18
CA ILE A 41 -9.60 8.10 12.88
C ILE A 41 -9.68 6.92 13.86
N ALA A 42 -9.93 7.18 15.15
CA ALA A 42 -10.06 6.11 16.15
C ALA A 42 -11.27 5.22 15.84
N ALA A 43 -12.43 5.81 15.57
CA ALA A 43 -13.65 5.09 15.21
C ALA A 43 -13.46 4.27 13.92
N TRP A 44 -12.81 4.86 12.91
CA TRP A 44 -12.46 4.14 11.69
C TRP A 44 -11.53 2.95 11.95
N LYS A 45 -10.52 3.09 12.81
CA LYS A 45 -9.63 1.97 13.19
C LYS A 45 -10.41 0.84 13.86
N GLU A 46 -11.30 1.16 14.79
CA GLU A 46 -12.14 0.16 15.47
C GLU A 46 -13.03 -0.58 14.47
N GLU A 47 -13.73 0.14 13.60
CA GLU A 47 -14.56 -0.47 12.56
C GLU A 47 -13.73 -1.35 11.62
N PHE A 48 -12.58 -0.86 11.15
CA PHE A 48 -11.69 -1.60 10.26
C PHE A 48 -11.23 -2.91 10.90
N VAL A 49 -10.75 -2.86 12.14
CA VAL A 49 -10.27 -4.04 12.88
C VAL A 49 -11.40 -5.06 13.06
N SER A 50 -12.62 -4.59 13.38
CA SER A 50 -13.77 -5.48 13.57
C SER A 50 -14.12 -6.28 12.31
N LYS A 51 -13.91 -5.71 11.13
CA LYS A 51 -14.26 -6.33 9.84
C LYS A 51 -13.08 -7.01 9.14
N TRP A 52 -11.86 -6.81 9.62
CA TRP A 52 -10.64 -7.30 8.95
C TRP A 52 -10.65 -8.78 8.61
N ASN A 53 -11.09 -9.60 9.57
CA ASN A 53 -11.12 -11.06 9.39
C ASN A 53 -12.26 -11.52 8.47
N ASP A 54 -13.29 -10.70 8.29
CA ASP A 54 -14.45 -11.02 7.46
C ASP A 54 -14.23 -10.66 5.98
N ILE A 55 -13.15 -9.94 5.65
CA ILE A 55 -12.79 -9.62 4.27
C ILE A 55 -12.52 -10.93 3.51
N GLU A 56 -13.19 -11.09 2.37
CA GLU A 56 -13.06 -12.29 1.54
C GLU A 56 -12.31 -11.98 0.24
N ILE A 57 -11.43 -12.90 -0.14
CA ILE A 57 -10.76 -12.88 -1.44
C ILE A 57 -11.65 -13.67 -2.39
N CYS A 58 -12.41 -12.96 -3.24
CA CYS A 58 -13.37 -13.59 -4.15
C CYS A 58 -12.69 -14.22 -5.36
N SER A 59 -11.70 -13.54 -5.95
CA SER A 59 -10.93 -14.08 -7.06
C SER A 59 -9.59 -13.38 -7.22
N VAL A 60 -8.62 -14.12 -7.77
CA VAL A 60 -7.33 -13.62 -8.23
C VAL A 60 -7.15 -14.11 -9.65
N SER A 61 -6.84 -13.20 -10.57
CA SER A 61 -6.59 -13.52 -11.97
C SER A 61 -5.18 -13.10 -12.36
N ILE A 62 -4.40 -14.10 -12.76
CA ILE A 62 -3.05 -13.93 -13.33
C ILE A 62 -3.12 -14.56 -14.73
N PRO A 63 -2.70 -13.87 -15.81
CA PRO A 63 -2.73 -14.43 -17.15
C PRO A 63 -1.86 -15.66 -17.30
N ASP A 64 -2.35 -16.69 -17.98
CA ASP A 64 -1.60 -17.91 -18.27
C ASP A 64 -0.30 -17.62 -19.03
N GLY A 65 -0.29 -16.60 -19.88
CA GLY A 65 0.91 -16.14 -20.58
C GLY A 65 2.04 -15.77 -19.63
N LEU A 66 1.73 -15.09 -18.53
CA LEU A 66 2.73 -14.73 -17.52
C LEU A 66 3.22 -15.93 -16.71
N LEU A 67 2.35 -16.91 -16.45
CA LEU A 67 2.68 -18.08 -15.62
C LEU A 67 3.43 -19.17 -16.35
N TYR A 68 3.08 -19.43 -17.62
CA TYR A 68 3.56 -20.60 -18.37
C TYR A 68 4.45 -20.27 -19.54
N ASN A 69 4.33 -19.07 -20.10
CA ASN A 69 5.10 -18.65 -21.27
C ASN A 69 5.38 -17.14 -21.25
N PRO A 70 6.10 -16.63 -20.21
CA PRO A 70 6.35 -15.22 -20.08
C PRO A 70 7.32 -14.70 -21.14
N HIS A 71 6.98 -13.52 -21.73
CA HIS A 71 7.84 -12.85 -22.70
C HIS A 71 8.28 -11.49 -22.14
N VAL A 72 9.59 -11.25 -22.16
CA VAL A 72 10.15 -9.96 -21.76
C VAL A 72 9.68 -8.88 -22.74
N GLY A 73 9.20 -7.76 -22.20
CA GLY A 73 8.64 -6.64 -22.94
C GLY A 73 7.12 -6.67 -23.08
N GLU A 74 6.46 -7.79 -22.81
CA GLU A 74 5.00 -7.87 -22.82
C GLU A 74 4.36 -7.29 -21.56
N GLU A 75 3.15 -6.76 -21.72
CA GLU A 75 2.30 -6.27 -20.64
C GLU A 75 1.25 -7.32 -20.27
N TYR A 76 1.06 -7.51 -18.98
CA TYR A 76 0.11 -8.45 -18.40
C TYR A 76 -0.83 -7.74 -17.46
N GLU A 77 -2.14 -7.89 -17.67
CA GLU A 77 -3.15 -7.39 -16.73
C GLU A 77 -3.43 -8.45 -15.66
N MET A 78 -3.27 -8.08 -14.39
CA MET A 78 -3.68 -8.90 -13.26
C MET A 78 -4.82 -8.23 -12.52
N SER A 79 -5.71 -9.03 -11.95
CA SER A 79 -6.82 -8.51 -11.17
C SER A 79 -7.09 -9.32 -9.90
N VAL A 80 -7.61 -8.61 -8.91
CA VAL A 80 -8.04 -9.16 -7.62
C VAL A 80 -9.43 -8.61 -7.31
N VAL A 81 -10.34 -9.47 -6.90
CA VAL A 81 -11.66 -9.07 -6.41
C VAL A 81 -11.77 -9.40 -4.93
N LEU A 82 -12.02 -8.39 -4.12
CA LEU A 82 -12.22 -8.50 -2.68
C LEU A 82 -13.64 -8.10 -2.30
N ASP A 83 -14.26 -8.86 -1.42
CA ASP A 83 -15.44 -8.41 -0.67
C ASP A 83 -14.96 -7.74 0.62
N ASN A 84 -15.01 -6.42 0.66
CA ASN A 84 -14.49 -5.62 1.78
C ASN A 84 -15.50 -5.36 2.90
N LYS A 85 -16.66 -6.03 2.86
CA LYS A 85 -17.72 -5.95 3.88
C LYS A 85 -18.18 -4.52 4.19
N GLY A 86 -18.14 -3.65 3.17
CA GLY A 86 -18.59 -2.27 3.29
C GLY A 86 -17.57 -1.31 3.90
N LEU A 87 -16.29 -1.67 3.94
CA LEU A 87 -15.21 -0.76 4.37
C LEU A 87 -14.93 0.38 3.39
N GLY A 88 -15.61 0.41 2.24
CA GLY A 88 -15.39 1.42 1.23
C GLY A 88 -13.98 1.33 0.63
N ASN A 89 -13.38 2.49 0.34
CA ASN A 89 -12.05 2.56 -0.27
C ASN A 89 -10.92 2.61 0.78
N CYS A 90 -11.01 1.75 1.79
CA CYS A 90 -10.07 1.71 2.92
C CYS A 90 -9.06 0.56 2.85
N LEU A 91 -8.99 -0.14 1.72
CA LEU A 91 -8.02 -1.21 1.46
C LEU A 91 -7.04 -0.81 0.36
N GLY A 92 -5.76 -1.03 0.59
CA GLY A 92 -4.75 -1.10 -0.44
C GLY A 92 -4.48 -2.56 -0.81
N VAL A 93 -4.24 -2.81 -2.09
CA VAL A 93 -3.80 -4.11 -2.61
C VAL A 93 -2.50 -3.91 -3.37
N GLU A 94 -1.53 -4.78 -3.15
CA GLU A 94 -0.24 -4.73 -3.82
C GLU A 94 0.10 -6.08 -4.45
N LEU A 95 0.64 -6.01 -5.66
CA LEU A 95 1.39 -7.09 -6.26
C LEU A 95 2.83 -7.05 -5.74
N VAL A 96 3.31 -8.14 -5.19
CA VAL A 96 4.70 -8.31 -4.73
C VAL A 96 5.37 -9.36 -5.58
N ILE A 97 6.44 -8.97 -6.22
CA ILE A 97 7.25 -9.83 -7.10
C ILE A 97 8.56 -10.10 -6.38
N ALA A 98 8.91 -11.38 -6.22
CA ALA A 98 10.18 -11.80 -5.67
C ALA A 98 10.97 -12.59 -6.72
N ASN A 99 12.27 -12.29 -6.83
CA ASN A 99 13.19 -13.12 -7.60
C ASN A 99 13.59 -14.34 -6.76
N VAL A 100 13.50 -15.53 -7.34
CA VAL A 100 13.75 -16.81 -6.65
C VAL A 100 15.17 -17.31 -6.90
N GLU A 101 16.12 -16.46 -7.27
CA GLU A 101 17.52 -16.84 -7.37
C GLU A 101 18.10 -17.11 -5.99
N GLU A 102 18.66 -18.30 -5.83
CA GLU A 102 19.42 -18.84 -4.68
C GLU A 102 19.21 -18.12 -3.32
N GLY A 103 18.10 -18.42 -2.66
CA GLY A 103 17.91 -18.04 -1.25
C GLY A 103 17.50 -16.58 -0.97
N ASN A 104 17.34 -15.75 -2.00
CA ASN A 104 16.88 -14.39 -1.83
C ASN A 104 15.35 -14.36 -1.74
N THR A 105 14.83 -14.04 -0.57
CA THR A 105 13.39 -13.90 -0.31
C THR A 105 12.93 -12.44 -0.27
N GLU A 106 13.81 -11.50 -0.55
CA GLU A 106 13.46 -10.08 -0.55
C GLU A 106 12.57 -9.73 -1.75
N PRO A 107 11.57 -8.86 -1.57
CA PRO A 107 10.76 -8.39 -2.67
C PRO A 107 11.62 -7.66 -3.69
N TYR A 108 11.66 -8.16 -4.91
CA TYR A 108 12.29 -7.48 -6.04
C TYR A 108 11.54 -6.20 -6.42
N LYS A 109 10.20 -6.30 -6.45
CA LYS A 109 9.33 -5.18 -6.82
C LYS A 109 7.99 -5.27 -6.08
N THR A 110 7.48 -4.13 -5.68
CA THR A 110 6.14 -4.00 -5.09
C THR A 110 5.37 -2.94 -5.86
N LEU A 111 4.20 -3.28 -6.36
CA LEU A 111 3.36 -2.43 -7.18
C LEU A 111 1.97 -2.35 -6.58
N GLU A 112 1.47 -1.13 -6.36
CA GLU A 112 0.12 -0.91 -5.88
C GLU A 112 -0.89 -1.13 -7.00
N MET A 113 -1.98 -1.86 -6.71
CA MET A 113 -3.09 -2.10 -7.63
C MET A 113 -4.14 -1.01 -7.47
N GLU A 114 -4.77 -0.63 -8.58
CA GLU A 114 -5.80 0.40 -8.61
C GLU A 114 -7.20 -0.21 -8.47
N PRO A 115 -8.07 0.36 -7.61
CA PRO A 115 -9.47 -0.02 -7.58
C PRO A 115 -10.17 0.55 -8.84
N VAL A 116 -10.68 -0.33 -9.69
CA VAL A 116 -11.28 0.05 -10.98
C VAL A 116 -12.80 -0.07 -11.01
N GLN A 117 -13.36 -0.91 -10.15
CA GLN A 117 -14.80 -1.16 -10.12
C GLN A 117 -15.25 -1.53 -8.71
N THR A 118 -16.42 -1.02 -8.33
CA THR A 118 -17.08 -1.39 -7.07
C THR A 118 -18.50 -1.86 -7.40
N ASP A 119 -18.86 -3.03 -6.89
CA ASP A 119 -20.21 -3.62 -6.99
C ASP A 119 -20.66 -4.06 -5.59
N GLY A 120 -21.49 -3.24 -4.95
CA GLY A 120 -21.87 -3.40 -3.56
C GLY A 120 -20.65 -3.33 -2.62
N THR A 121 -20.35 -4.45 -1.96
CA THR A 121 -19.18 -4.58 -1.06
C THR A 121 -17.95 -5.15 -1.77
N LYS A 122 -18.11 -5.54 -3.05
CA LYS A 122 -17.00 -6.10 -3.84
C LYS A 122 -16.26 -5.02 -4.60
N VAL A 123 -14.95 -5.02 -4.47
CA VAL A 123 -14.05 -4.09 -5.16
C VAL A 123 -13.09 -4.89 -6.03
N THR A 124 -13.00 -4.51 -7.30
CA THR A 124 -12.04 -5.08 -8.27
C THR A 124 -10.83 -4.16 -8.33
N TYR A 125 -9.67 -4.74 -8.06
CA TYR A 125 -8.36 -4.10 -8.20
C TYR A 125 -7.67 -4.64 -9.45
N LYS A 126 -7.00 -3.76 -10.20
CA LYS A 126 -6.24 -4.13 -11.40
C LYS A 126 -4.86 -3.51 -11.38
N ILE A 127 -3.96 -4.16 -12.10
CA ILE A 127 -2.63 -3.64 -12.41
C ILE A 127 -2.20 -4.11 -13.79
N GLN A 128 -1.54 -3.21 -14.52
CA GLN A 128 -0.77 -3.53 -15.72
C GLN A 128 0.70 -3.71 -15.32
N TYR A 129 1.24 -4.87 -15.59
CA TYR A 129 2.62 -5.20 -15.28
C TYR A 129 3.38 -5.54 -16.55
N GLN A 130 4.41 -4.76 -16.84
CA GLN A 130 5.34 -5.07 -17.92
C GLN A 130 6.50 -5.90 -17.37
N LEU A 131 6.72 -7.08 -17.95
CA LEU A 131 7.84 -7.94 -17.63
C LEU A 131 9.10 -7.40 -18.30
N ASN A 132 10.02 -6.82 -17.53
CA ASN A 132 11.22 -6.20 -18.08
C ASN A 132 12.48 -7.05 -17.95
N ASP A 133 12.46 -8.05 -17.08
CA ASP A 133 13.64 -8.85 -16.73
C ASP A 133 13.38 -10.34 -16.95
N SER A 134 14.41 -11.06 -17.33
CA SER A 134 14.39 -12.52 -17.38
C SER A 134 14.77 -13.11 -16.02
N GLY A 135 14.20 -14.26 -15.66
CA GLY A 135 14.49 -14.93 -14.39
C GLY A 135 13.31 -15.76 -13.91
N VAL A 136 13.43 -16.31 -12.71
CA VAL A 136 12.36 -17.03 -12.04
C VAL A 136 11.73 -16.11 -11.00
N PHE A 137 10.50 -15.73 -11.22
CA PHE A 137 9.77 -14.82 -10.34
C PHE A 137 8.62 -15.52 -9.65
N ARG A 138 8.37 -15.11 -8.40
CA ARG A 138 7.18 -15.46 -7.63
C ARG A 138 6.30 -14.23 -7.54
N TYR A 139 5.03 -14.40 -7.88
CA TYR A 139 4.00 -13.37 -7.75
C TYR A 139 3.15 -13.67 -6.51
N SER A 140 2.94 -12.69 -5.68
CA SER A 140 2.11 -12.78 -4.48
C SER A 140 1.33 -11.48 -4.34
N PHE A 141 0.17 -11.56 -3.74
CA PHE A 141 -0.62 -10.37 -3.44
C PHE A 141 -0.68 -10.16 -1.95
N ARG A 142 -0.79 -8.91 -1.54
CA ARG A 142 -1.08 -8.57 -0.15
C ARG A 142 -2.07 -7.42 -0.08
N MET A 143 -2.94 -7.45 0.91
CA MET A 143 -3.82 -6.35 1.24
C MET A 143 -3.45 -5.75 2.59
N TYR A 144 -3.75 -4.45 2.75
CA TYR A 144 -3.43 -3.68 3.94
C TYR A 144 -4.43 -2.53 4.12
N PRO A 145 -4.57 -1.96 5.35
CA PRO A 145 -5.37 -0.77 5.59
C PRO A 145 -4.81 0.43 4.83
N LYS A 146 -5.67 1.17 4.12
CA LYS A 146 -5.32 2.39 3.42
C LYS A 146 -6.25 3.52 3.84
N ASN A 147 -5.70 4.55 4.50
CA ASN A 147 -6.44 5.74 4.88
C ASN A 147 -5.52 6.96 4.71
N PRO A 148 -5.94 7.99 3.96
CA PRO A 148 -5.12 9.17 3.70
C PRO A 148 -4.81 9.98 4.97
N ASP A 149 -5.60 9.81 6.02
CA ASP A 149 -5.40 10.49 7.30
C ASP A 149 -4.38 9.79 8.22
N LEU A 150 -3.97 8.57 7.88
CA LEU A 150 -2.87 7.89 8.57
C LEU A 150 -1.52 8.38 8.04
N PRO A 151 -0.57 8.79 8.91
CA PRO A 151 0.75 9.24 8.49
C PRO A 151 1.60 8.12 7.91
N HIS A 152 1.45 6.92 8.47
CA HIS A 152 2.22 5.75 8.09
C HIS A 152 1.35 4.50 8.06
N ARG A 153 1.66 3.57 7.16
CA ARG A 153 1.01 2.25 7.11
C ARG A 153 1.13 1.49 8.44
N GLN A 154 2.20 1.75 9.18
CA GLN A 154 2.49 1.12 10.47
C GLN A 154 1.54 1.55 11.60
N ASP A 155 0.79 2.65 11.42
CA ASP A 155 -0.18 3.12 12.43
C ASP A 155 -1.38 2.18 12.57
N LEU A 156 -1.60 1.31 11.58
CA LEU A 156 -2.52 0.18 11.62
C LEU A 156 -1.88 -1.01 10.88
N ALA A 157 -1.05 -1.77 11.59
CA ALA A 157 -0.14 -2.76 11.02
C ALA A 157 -0.83 -4.10 10.72
N TYR A 158 -1.87 -4.07 9.88
CA TYR A 158 -2.53 -5.26 9.37
C TYR A 158 -2.07 -5.55 7.94
N VAL A 159 -1.70 -6.80 7.68
CA VAL A 159 -1.33 -7.29 6.35
C VAL A 159 -1.85 -8.71 6.20
N ARG A 160 -2.46 -9.02 5.06
CA ARG A 160 -2.83 -10.38 4.67
C ARG A 160 -2.28 -10.69 3.29
N TRP A 161 -1.57 -11.80 3.19
CA TRP A 161 -1.02 -12.34 1.95
C TRP A 161 -1.97 -13.37 1.33
N PHE A 162 -1.97 -13.47 0.02
CA PHE A 162 -2.74 -14.43 -0.76
C PHE A 162 -2.17 -14.60 -2.17
#